data_7af4c3b334776c11025aae2fe738ac5d
#
_entry.id   7af4c3b334776c11025aae2fe738ac5d
#
_cell.length_a   1.000
_cell.length_b   1.000
_cell.length_c   1.000
_cell.angle_alpha   90.00
_cell.angle_beta   90.00
_cell.angle_gamma   90.00
#
_symmetry.space_group_name_H-M   'P 1'
#
loop_
_entity.id
_entity.type
_entity.pdbx_description
1 polymer ?
#
loop_
_entity_poly.entity_id
_entity_poly.type
_entity_poly.pdbx_seq_one_letter_code
_entity_poly.pdbx_strand_id
1 'polypeptide(L)'
;MRLLGRPGLEHDGASRRLEGHKPWALLTYLLLEPRAPTRRELADLLWSEADDPLGAVRWSLSQVRKAMNPPAEIGERDGRIKIDAEVLVVDAGELLRGEWDESSIDDLVRGELLEGMNFDEAPSFDTWLQVQRARTATAAADALRWAATLLSHREPDRALALAERALRSEPFDDVLHELIVEIHTARGDRERARTYVAGLARRYRDELAIEPPLSISRPLDRPARTAAEPLLRLDVQARALLDIAKVRFWAGDSASARDIALRAARQAGESGDRALEARALILGSTTYTGGGLGTAREWKSHLQRALRLANELGDRATVAQIESERGRISAIEGRYGAAEASFRRARRLAEDIDDTREAGWARAMLAVCHADRGEYAAAEEELRAALPALGWAPHAMGVLARVLVRVGNVEEGKAFADAAVARAEREGLLPTLPWALVQAGEARLAEGDLDGATERFTRALTIAQETKNPSWQALALRGLGLIARSRNEGDQALTLLREALVREEQGQGHRWIVAAILADLVEVEAGRDKEHVERGLRIALAGPMPDLAERLRRFSSSHTVLHTPPHTGRHTVVS
;
A
#
# COMPACT_ATOMS: atom_id res chain seq x y z
N MET A 1 -22.90 6.41 18.41
CA MET A 1 -21.77 6.58 19.36
C MET A 1 -20.75 7.50 18.75
N ARG A 2 -20.25 8.46 19.51
CA ARG A 2 -19.21 9.39 19.06
C ARG A 2 -17.88 9.01 19.68
N LEU A 3 -16.88 8.81 18.87
CA LEU A 3 -15.48 8.61 19.26
C LEU A 3 -14.57 9.71 18.70
N LEU A 4 -15.03 10.42 17.65
CA LEU A 4 -14.34 11.56 17.06
C LEU A 4 -14.72 12.84 17.81
N GLY A 5 -13.70 13.62 18.20
CA GLY A 5 -13.83 14.69 19.17
C GLY A 5 -14.04 14.16 20.59
N ARG A 6 -14.78 14.88 21.41
CA ARG A 6 -15.10 14.42 22.77
C ARG A 6 -16.03 13.21 22.73
N PRO A 7 -15.62 12.07 23.33
CA PRO A 7 -16.40 10.84 23.28
C PRO A 7 -17.77 10.97 23.92
N GLY A 8 -18.77 10.30 23.33
CA GLY A 8 -20.14 10.32 23.83
C GLY A 8 -20.95 9.11 23.39
N LEU A 9 -21.83 8.65 24.28
CA LEU A 9 -22.79 7.57 24.04
C LEU A 9 -24.21 8.16 24.03
N GLU A 10 -24.97 7.85 22.98
CA GLU A 10 -26.38 8.21 22.86
C GLU A 10 -27.17 6.98 22.46
N HIS A 11 -28.37 6.81 23.11
CA HIS A 11 -29.31 5.77 22.77
C HIS A 11 -30.74 6.32 22.93
N ASP A 12 -31.55 6.22 21.90
CA ASP A 12 -32.92 6.76 21.85
C ASP A 12 -33.00 8.24 22.25
N GLY A 13 -32.00 9.05 21.84
CA GLY A 13 -31.95 10.47 22.19
C GLY A 13 -31.47 10.78 23.61
N ALA A 14 -31.18 9.77 24.42
CA ALA A 14 -30.68 9.93 25.77
C ALA A 14 -29.14 9.72 25.82
N SER A 15 -28.44 10.69 26.43
CA SER A 15 -26.99 10.56 26.67
C SER A 15 -26.72 9.56 27.79
N ARG A 16 -25.79 8.62 27.55
CA ARG A 16 -25.33 7.64 28.56
C ARG A 16 -23.92 7.97 29.02
N ARG A 17 -23.67 7.76 30.29
CA ARG A 17 -22.39 8.09 30.91
C ARG A 17 -21.49 6.87 30.95
N LEU A 18 -20.28 6.99 30.43
CA LEU A 18 -19.16 6.07 30.65
C LEU A 18 -18.06 6.86 31.36
N GLU A 19 -17.78 6.53 32.62
CA GLU A 19 -16.83 7.26 33.44
C GLU A 19 -15.43 6.70 33.34
N GLY A 20 -14.44 7.61 33.29
CA GLY A 20 -13.01 7.28 33.25
C GLY A 20 -12.44 7.06 31.85
N HIS A 21 -11.14 7.32 31.69
CA HIS A 21 -10.45 7.21 30.40
C HIS A 21 -10.28 5.75 29.96
N LYS A 22 -9.89 4.84 30.87
CA LYS A 22 -9.62 3.43 30.54
C LYS A 22 -10.85 2.65 30.06
N PRO A 23 -12.08 2.83 30.57
CA PRO A 23 -13.27 2.25 29.96
C PRO A 23 -13.54 2.73 28.53
N TRP A 24 -13.27 4.01 28.20
CA TRP A 24 -13.35 4.53 26.84
C TRP A 24 -12.26 3.92 25.93
N ALA A 25 -11.02 3.80 26.44
CA ALA A 25 -9.94 3.13 25.75
C ALA A 25 -10.30 1.68 25.41
N LEU A 26 -10.80 0.93 26.39
CA LEU A 26 -11.26 -0.45 26.21
C LEU A 26 -12.33 -0.56 25.14
N LEU A 27 -13.38 0.29 25.22
CA LEU A 27 -14.48 0.29 24.28
C LEU A 27 -14.00 0.62 22.85
N THR A 28 -13.17 1.66 22.72
CA THR A 28 -12.61 2.07 21.41
C THR A 28 -11.75 0.97 20.82
N TYR A 29 -10.92 0.32 21.62
CA TYR A 29 -10.10 -0.82 21.17
C TYR A 29 -10.97 -1.98 20.67
N LEU A 30 -12.01 -2.37 21.42
CA LEU A 30 -12.92 -3.46 21.03
C LEU A 30 -13.70 -3.16 19.74
N LEU A 31 -13.95 -1.87 19.43
CA LEU A 31 -14.68 -1.44 18.24
C LEU A 31 -13.81 -1.30 17.00
N LEU A 32 -12.56 -0.86 17.15
CA LEU A 32 -11.68 -0.54 16.03
C LEU A 32 -10.63 -1.61 15.75
N GLU A 33 -10.35 -2.50 16.72
CA GLU A 33 -9.41 -3.59 16.51
C GLU A 33 -10.08 -4.80 15.83
N PRO A 34 -9.63 -5.21 14.65
CA PRO A 34 -10.26 -6.31 13.91
C PRO A 34 -10.17 -7.66 14.64
N ARG A 35 -9.10 -7.87 15.41
CA ARG A 35 -8.88 -9.08 16.17
C ARG A 35 -9.42 -8.96 17.59
N ALA A 36 -10.42 -9.76 17.91
CA ALA A 36 -10.95 -9.81 19.26
C ALA A 36 -9.86 -10.20 20.29
N PRO A 37 -9.60 -9.36 21.33
CA PRO A 37 -8.55 -9.61 22.31
C PRO A 37 -9.00 -10.60 23.39
N THR A 38 -8.03 -11.23 24.05
CA THR A 38 -8.22 -11.94 25.32
C THR A 38 -8.19 -10.95 26.49
N ARG A 39 -8.68 -11.39 27.67
CA ARG A 39 -8.56 -10.57 28.90
C ARG A 39 -7.13 -10.23 29.27
N ARG A 40 -6.17 -11.13 28.98
CA ARG A 40 -4.76 -10.92 29.27
C ARG A 40 -4.17 -9.87 28.34
N GLU A 41 -4.44 -9.98 27.03
CA GLU A 41 -4.03 -8.96 26.05
C GLU A 41 -4.56 -7.55 26.42
N LEU A 42 -5.81 -7.46 26.92
CA LEU A 42 -6.37 -6.18 27.39
C LEU A 42 -5.73 -5.69 28.69
N ALA A 43 -5.38 -6.60 29.60
CA ALA A 43 -4.68 -6.25 30.84
C ALA A 43 -3.29 -5.70 30.56
N ASP A 44 -2.54 -6.38 29.68
CA ASP A 44 -1.20 -5.97 29.26
C ASP A 44 -1.23 -4.64 28.49
N LEU A 45 -2.30 -4.38 27.71
CA LEU A 45 -2.47 -3.16 26.93
C LEU A 45 -2.77 -1.92 27.79
N LEU A 46 -3.69 -2.03 28.76
CA LEU A 46 -4.28 -0.88 29.46
C LEU A 46 -3.93 -0.81 30.96
N TRP A 47 -3.48 -1.91 31.57
CA TRP A 47 -3.25 -2.02 33.01
C TRP A 47 -1.96 -2.75 33.36
N SER A 48 -0.91 -2.62 32.54
CA SER A 48 0.38 -3.31 32.73
C SER A 48 1.02 -3.01 34.09
N GLU A 49 0.74 -1.84 34.67
CA GLU A 49 1.32 -1.38 35.95
C GLU A 49 0.36 -1.49 37.15
N ALA A 50 -0.84 -2.07 36.95
CA ALA A 50 -1.82 -2.19 38.03
C ALA A 50 -1.52 -3.39 38.96
N ASP A 51 -1.85 -3.30 40.25
CA ASP A 51 -1.69 -4.40 41.21
C ASP A 51 -2.58 -5.60 40.86
N ASP A 52 -3.80 -5.39 40.36
CA ASP A 52 -4.69 -6.43 39.83
C ASP A 52 -5.18 -6.07 38.42
N PRO A 53 -4.37 -6.31 37.38
CA PRO A 53 -4.72 -5.98 36.01
C PRO A 53 -6.01 -6.67 35.49
N LEU A 54 -6.19 -7.94 35.84
CA LEU A 54 -7.38 -8.70 35.44
C LEU A 54 -8.65 -8.25 36.18
N GLY A 55 -8.53 -7.80 37.43
CA GLY A 55 -9.60 -7.17 38.18
C GLY A 55 -10.03 -5.85 37.54
N ALA A 56 -9.06 -5.03 37.13
CA ALA A 56 -9.31 -3.77 36.45
C ALA A 56 -10.00 -3.98 35.09
N VAL A 57 -9.61 -5.00 34.31
CA VAL A 57 -10.30 -5.39 33.06
C VAL A 57 -11.74 -5.81 33.35
N ARG A 58 -11.98 -6.65 34.39
CA ARG A 58 -13.34 -7.08 34.77
C ARG A 58 -14.22 -5.90 35.14
N TRP A 59 -13.72 -4.98 35.94
CA TRP A 59 -14.47 -3.79 36.35
C TRP A 59 -14.80 -2.92 35.14
N SER A 60 -13.82 -2.61 34.30
CA SER A 60 -14.03 -1.77 33.10
C SER A 60 -14.99 -2.40 32.10
N LEU A 61 -14.90 -3.72 31.85
CA LEU A 61 -15.88 -4.44 31.04
C LEU A 61 -17.29 -4.36 31.63
N SER A 62 -17.44 -4.41 32.97
CA SER A 62 -18.75 -4.24 33.63
C SER A 62 -19.32 -2.84 33.39
N GLN A 63 -18.50 -1.78 33.49
CA GLN A 63 -18.91 -0.41 33.19
C GLN A 63 -19.33 -0.25 31.74
N VAL A 64 -18.54 -0.76 30.79
CA VAL A 64 -18.85 -0.70 29.37
C VAL A 64 -20.13 -1.47 29.07
N ARG A 65 -20.30 -2.69 29.60
CA ARG A 65 -21.55 -3.47 29.44
C ARG A 65 -22.76 -2.71 29.94
N LYS A 66 -22.68 -2.10 31.13
CA LYS A 66 -23.77 -1.30 31.68
C LYS A 66 -24.12 -0.09 30.81
N ALA A 67 -23.13 0.57 30.24
CA ALA A 67 -23.34 1.72 29.37
C ALA A 67 -23.90 1.32 27.99
N MET A 68 -23.56 0.13 27.49
CA MET A 68 -23.89 -0.34 26.14
C MET A 68 -25.15 -1.20 26.07
N ASN A 69 -25.67 -1.73 27.16
CA ASN A 69 -26.83 -2.64 27.14
C ASN A 69 -28.14 -1.92 27.49
N PRO A 70 -29.21 -1.99 26.64
CA PRO A 70 -29.12 -2.23 25.21
C PRO A 70 -28.44 -1.05 24.47
N PRO A 71 -28.02 -1.04 23.23
CA PRO A 71 -28.36 -1.98 22.17
C PRO A 71 -27.31 -3.08 21.92
N ALA A 72 -26.08 -2.97 22.46
CA ALA A 72 -25.00 -3.91 22.11
C ALA A 72 -24.65 -4.87 23.24
N GLU A 73 -24.37 -6.11 22.89
CA GLU A 73 -23.89 -7.13 23.81
C GLU A 73 -22.37 -7.32 23.70
N ILE A 74 -21.70 -7.37 24.87
CA ILE A 74 -20.28 -7.70 24.95
C ILE A 74 -20.14 -9.10 25.53
N GLY A 75 -19.90 -10.05 24.66
CA GLY A 75 -19.73 -11.46 24.97
C GLY A 75 -18.26 -11.89 25.06
N GLU A 76 -18.06 -13.12 25.53
CA GLU A 76 -16.77 -13.81 25.48
C GLU A 76 -16.98 -15.13 24.74
N ARG A 77 -16.21 -15.37 23.68
CA ARG A 77 -16.25 -16.58 22.88
C ARG A 77 -14.82 -17.05 22.62
N ASP A 78 -14.56 -18.33 22.92
CA ASP A 78 -13.21 -18.92 22.77
C ASP A 78 -12.10 -18.15 23.52
N GLY A 79 -12.42 -17.61 24.73
CA GLY A 79 -11.52 -16.83 25.55
C GLY A 79 -11.24 -15.40 25.02
N ARG A 80 -11.94 -14.97 23.98
CA ARG A 80 -11.81 -13.65 23.34
C ARG A 80 -13.05 -12.81 23.55
N ILE A 81 -12.84 -11.52 23.81
CA ILE A 81 -13.90 -10.57 24.07
C ILE A 81 -14.35 -9.96 22.74
N LYS A 82 -15.64 -10.06 22.46
CA LYS A 82 -16.26 -9.46 21.27
C LYS A 82 -17.40 -8.54 21.67
N ILE A 83 -17.53 -7.46 20.91
CA ILE A 83 -18.71 -6.59 20.92
C ILE A 83 -19.50 -6.83 19.63
N ASP A 84 -20.82 -6.96 19.78
CA ASP A 84 -21.73 -6.95 18.64
C ASP A 84 -21.89 -5.50 18.15
N ALA A 85 -21.11 -5.13 17.16
CA ALA A 85 -21.07 -3.78 16.61
C ALA A 85 -22.06 -3.56 15.46
N GLU A 86 -22.76 -4.61 14.97
CA GLU A 86 -23.67 -4.49 13.83
C GLU A 86 -24.89 -3.59 14.15
N VAL A 87 -25.24 -3.50 15.40
CA VAL A 87 -26.34 -2.64 15.89
C VAL A 87 -25.89 -1.24 16.31
N LEU A 88 -24.60 -0.92 16.15
CA LEU A 88 -24.02 0.34 16.60
C LEU A 88 -23.63 1.22 15.42
N VAL A 89 -24.10 2.46 15.43
CA VAL A 89 -23.54 3.52 14.59
C VAL A 89 -22.38 4.15 15.33
N VAL A 90 -21.16 3.94 14.82
CA VAL A 90 -19.89 4.43 15.38
C VAL A 90 -19.22 5.34 14.35
N ASP A 91 -19.13 6.63 14.66
CA ASP A 91 -18.59 7.66 13.74
C ASP A 91 -17.19 7.34 13.21
N ALA A 92 -16.27 6.96 14.10
CA ALA A 92 -14.93 6.54 13.68
C ALA A 92 -14.96 5.29 12.76
N GLY A 93 -15.88 4.36 13.00
CA GLY A 93 -16.09 3.19 12.15
C GLY A 93 -16.64 3.57 10.77
N GLU A 94 -17.64 4.47 10.71
CA GLU A 94 -18.19 4.99 9.45
C GLU A 94 -17.13 5.75 8.65
N LEU A 95 -16.37 6.61 9.32
CA LEU A 95 -15.28 7.35 8.70
C LEU A 95 -14.24 6.42 8.07
N LEU A 96 -13.83 5.37 8.79
CA LEU A 96 -12.81 4.41 8.33
C LEU A 96 -13.31 3.47 7.22
N ARG A 97 -14.63 3.18 7.13
CA ARG A 97 -15.18 2.37 6.04
C ARG A 97 -15.25 3.10 4.70
N GLY A 98 -15.18 4.43 4.70
CA GLY A 98 -15.23 5.22 3.47
C GLY A 98 -16.63 5.31 2.84
N GLU A 99 -17.67 5.00 3.58
CA GLU A 99 -19.08 5.12 3.17
C GLU A 99 -19.67 6.43 3.70
N TRP A 100 -19.24 7.55 3.07
CA TRP A 100 -19.61 8.88 3.56
C TRP A 100 -20.88 9.39 2.90
N ASP A 101 -21.71 10.08 3.68
CA ASP A 101 -22.86 10.86 3.23
C ASP A 101 -22.54 12.35 3.34
N GLU A 102 -22.98 13.10 2.35
CA GLU A 102 -22.83 14.56 2.24
C GLU A 102 -23.43 15.31 3.45
N SER A 103 -24.53 14.79 4.01
CA SER A 103 -25.20 15.40 5.16
C SER A 103 -24.49 15.16 6.49
N SER A 104 -23.74 14.04 6.60
CA SER A 104 -23.08 13.62 7.84
C SER A 104 -21.61 14.06 7.91
N ILE A 105 -21.04 14.65 6.83
CA ILE A 105 -19.62 14.92 6.74
C ILE A 105 -19.07 15.78 7.89
N ASP A 106 -19.81 16.82 8.28
CA ASP A 106 -19.39 17.70 9.37
C ASP A 106 -19.37 16.98 10.73
N ASP A 107 -20.18 15.95 10.87
CA ASP A 107 -20.24 15.10 12.06
C ASP A 107 -19.09 14.10 12.11
N LEU A 108 -18.65 13.59 10.96
CA LEU A 108 -17.55 12.63 10.83
C LEU A 108 -16.16 13.26 10.94
N VAL A 109 -16.05 14.59 10.82
CA VAL A 109 -14.75 15.29 10.84
C VAL A 109 -14.66 16.34 11.96
N ARG A 110 -15.31 16.07 13.11
CA ARG A 110 -15.40 17.01 14.24
C ARG A 110 -14.10 17.23 14.98
N GLY A 111 -13.28 16.20 15.13
CA GLY A 111 -12.07 16.24 15.94
C GLY A 111 -11.30 14.94 15.94
N GLU A 112 -10.28 14.89 16.78
CA GLU A 112 -9.40 13.72 16.91
C GLU A 112 -10.09 12.57 17.65
N LEU A 113 -9.67 11.34 17.38
CA LEU A 113 -10.15 10.16 18.09
C LEU A 113 -9.83 10.25 19.59
N LEU A 114 -10.87 10.16 20.45
CA LEU A 114 -10.75 10.33 21.92
C LEU A 114 -10.09 11.66 22.31
N GLU A 115 -10.53 12.76 21.68
CA GLU A 115 -9.97 14.09 21.92
C GLU A 115 -10.04 14.51 23.39
N GLY A 116 -8.90 15.01 23.90
CA GLY A 116 -8.78 15.47 25.28
C GLY A 116 -8.58 14.35 26.32
N MET A 117 -8.42 13.09 25.88
CA MET A 117 -8.05 11.98 26.75
C MET A 117 -6.55 11.70 26.66
N ASN A 118 -5.93 11.51 27.82
CA ASN A 118 -4.52 11.16 27.98
C ASN A 118 -4.40 9.72 28.51
N PHE A 119 -3.41 8.98 27.99
CA PHE A 119 -3.14 7.58 28.31
C PHE A 119 -1.67 7.32 28.67
N ASP A 120 -0.96 8.29 29.24
CA ASP A 120 0.44 8.18 29.65
C ASP A 120 0.70 6.97 30.56
N GLU A 121 -0.31 6.56 31.36
CA GLU A 121 -0.27 5.37 32.21
C GLU A 121 -0.48 4.04 31.47
N ALA A 122 -0.64 4.07 30.13
CA ALA A 122 -0.85 2.90 29.30
C ALA A 122 -0.10 3.05 27.95
N PRO A 123 1.24 3.02 27.96
CA PRO A 123 2.06 3.34 26.78
C PRO A 123 1.75 2.48 25.55
N SER A 124 1.45 1.20 25.77
CA SER A 124 1.09 0.28 24.69
C SER A 124 -0.23 0.69 24.00
N PHE A 125 -1.22 1.11 24.79
CA PHE A 125 -2.48 1.64 24.25
C PHE A 125 -2.28 3.00 23.60
N ASP A 126 -1.48 3.88 24.18
CA ASP A 126 -1.20 5.20 23.60
C ASP A 126 -0.55 5.05 22.22
N THR A 127 0.43 4.15 22.08
CA THR A 127 1.03 3.83 20.78
C THR A 127 -0.01 3.36 19.76
N TRP A 128 -0.89 2.44 20.16
CA TRP A 128 -2.00 1.99 19.31
C TRP A 128 -2.96 3.14 18.95
N LEU A 129 -3.30 3.98 19.92
CA LEU A 129 -4.18 5.13 19.74
C LEU A 129 -3.60 6.14 18.74
N GLN A 130 -2.29 6.43 18.81
CA GLN A 130 -1.61 7.31 17.84
C GLN A 130 -1.74 6.77 16.41
N VAL A 131 -1.60 5.47 16.21
CA VAL A 131 -1.84 4.84 14.89
C VAL A 131 -3.29 5.02 14.46
N GLN A 132 -4.27 4.80 15.35
CA GLN A 132 -5.68 4.99 14.99
C GLN A 132 -6.03 6.46 14.74
N ARG A 133 -5.44 7.40 15.49
CA ARG A 133 -5.55 8.84 15.25
C ARG A 133 -5.04 9.22 13.88
N ALA A 134 -3.86 8.75 13.49
CA ALA A 134 -3.33 8.98 12.15
C ALA A 134 -4.26 8.42 11.07
N ARG A 135 -4.79 7.20 11.25
CA ARG A 135 -5.74 6.58 10.32
C ARG A 135 -7.05 7.37 10.19
N THR A 136 -7.62 7.80 11.32
CA THR A 136 -8.86 8.61 11.31
C THR A 136 -8.62 10.01 10.75
N ALA A 137 -7.46 10.62 11.00
CA ALA A 137 -7.09 11.91 10.40
C ALA A 137 -6.98 11.82 8.87
N THR A 138 -6.32 10.78 8.35
CA THR A 138 -6.27 10.51 6.90
C THR A 138 -7.67 10.30 6.33
N ALA A 139 -8.49 9.47 6.99
CA ALA A 139 -9.86 9.23 6.57
C ALA A 139 -10.72 10.52 6.59
N ALA A 140 -10.50 11.40 7.56
CA ALA A 140 -11.18 12.69 7.62
C ALA A 140 -10.76 13.63 6.47
N ALA A 141 -9.47 13.68 6.13
CA ALA A 141 -8.98 14.43 4.98
C ALA A 141 -9.60 13.91 3.67
N ASP A 142 -9.67 12.59 3.50
CA ASP A 142 -10.31 11.95 2.34
C ASP A 142 -11.81 12.28 2.25
N ALA A 143 -12.51 12.22 3.39
CA ALA A 143 -13.93 12.55 3.46
C ALA A 143 -14.19 14.02 3.10
N LEU A 144 -13.36 14.93 3.59
CA LEU A 144 -13.40 16.35 3.24
C LEU A 144 -13.11 16.58 1.76
N ARG A 145 -12.10 15.92 1.20
CA ARG A 145 -11.76 15.97 -0.23
C ARG A 145 -12.92 15.48 -1.10
N TRP A 146 -13.50 14.32 -0.73
CA TRP A 146 -14.67 13.78 -1.42
C TRP A 146 -15.85 14.76 -1.40
N ALA A 147 -16.20 15.29 -0.24
CA ALA A 147 -17.31 16.22 -0.10
C ALA A 147 -17.06 17.55 -0.84
N ALA A 148 -15.84 18.11 -0.77
CA ALA A 148 -15.47 19.31 -1.52
C ALA A 148 -15.63 19.09 -3.03
N THR A 149 -15.17 17.95 -3.55
CA THR A 149 -15.30 17.61 -4.97
C THR A 149 -16.78 17.44 -5.36
N LEU A 150 -17.56 16.72 -4.55
CA LEU A 150 -18.98 16.49 -4.81
C LEU A 150 -19.81 17.80 -4.83
N LEU A 151 -19.49 18.72 -3.92
CA LEU A 151 -20.21 19.98 -3.75
C LEU A 151 -19.72 21.11 -4.67
N SER A 152 -18.60 20.94 -5.35
CA SER A 152 -17.90 21.99 -6.11
C SER A 152 -18.80 22.78 -7.08
N HIS A 153 -19.81 22.12 -7.68
CA HIS A 153 -20.72 22.73 -8.63
C HIS A 153 -22.06 23.18 -8.02
N ARG A 154 -22.50 22.53 -6.94
CA ARG A 154 -23.81 22.81 -6.30
C ARG A 154 -23.70 23.85 -5.19
N GLU A 155 -22.68 23.72 -4.38
CA GLU A 155 -22.43 24.51 -3.17
C GLU A 155 -20.95 24.94 -3.16
N PRO A 156 -20.50 25.78 -4.13
CA PRO A 156 -19.09 26.08 -4.30
C PRO A 156 -18.44 26.75 -3.08
N ASP A 157 -19.20 27.53 -2.30
CA ASP A 157 -18.67 28.13 -1.07
C ASP A 157 -18.42 27.10 0.02
N ARG A 158 -19.33 26.12 0.18
CA ARG A 158 -19.13 25.00 1.09
C ARG A 158 -18.00 24.10 0.62
N ALA A 159 -17.91 23.83 -0.69
CA ALA A 159 -16.81 23.08 -1.27
C ALA A 159 -15.45 23.70 -1.01
N LEU A 160 -15.31 25.03 -1.17
CA LEU A 160 -14.10 25.76 -0.82
C LEU A 160 -13.75 25.61 0.66
N ALA A 161 -14.72 25.79 1.55
CA ALA A 161 -14.51 25.67 3.00
C ALA A 161 -14.04 24.24 3.39
N LEU A 162 -14.60 23.20 2.76
CA LEU A 162 -14.19 21.80 2.98
C LEU A 162 -12.80 21.53 2.42
N ALA A 163 -12.48 22.04 1.22
CA ALA A 163 -11.15 21.93 0.62
C ALA A 163 -10.08 22.63 1.49
N GLU A 164 -10.36 23.82 1.99
CA GLU A 164 -9.46 24.54 2.90
C GLU A 164 -9.27 23.80 4.24
N ARG A 165 -10.31 23.11 4.74
CA ARG A 165 -10.20 22.25 5.93
C ARG A 165 -9.29 21.07 5.67
N ALA A 166 -9.43 20.40 4.54
CA ALA A 166 -8.57 19.28 4.15
C ALA A 166 -7.10 19.71 3.99
N LEU A 167 -6.86 20.86 3.36
CA LEU A 167 -5.51 21.44 3.18
C LEU A 167 -4.79 21.82 4.49
N ARG A 168 -5.50 21.87 5.63
CA ARG A 168 -4.82 22.04 6.94
C ARG A 168 -4.01 20.81 7.34
N SER A 169 -4.47 19.63 6.97
CA SER A 169 -3.77 18.37 7.22
C SER A 169 -2.77 18.03 6.12
N GLU A 170 -3.08 18.38 4.87
CA GLU A 170 -2.26 18.11 3.69
C GLU A 170 -2.04 19.39 2.86
N PRO A 171 -1.12 20.27 3.28
CA PRO A 171 -0.96 21.61 2.69
C PRO A 171 -0.54 21.64 1.21
N PHE A 172 -0.07 20.52 0.66
CA PHE A 172 0.40 20.38 -0.72
C PHE A 172 -0.38 19.32 -1.50
N ASP A 173 -1.68 19.14 -1.18
CA ASP A 173 -2.57 18.29 -1.96
C ASP A 173 -2.91 18.95 -3.31
N ASP A 174 -2.25 18.46 -4.36
CA ASP A 174 -2.38 18.99 -5.72
C ASP A 174 -3.83 18.94 -6.24
N VAL A 175 -4.59 17.91 -5.86
CA VAL A 175 -5.98 17.72 -6.30
C VAL A 175 -6.90 18.77 -5.69
N LEU A 176 -6.73 19.05 -4.41
CA LEU A 176 -7.50 20.10 -3.73
C LEU A 176 -7.13 21.50 -4.26
N HIS A 177 -5.86 21.74 -4.55
CA HIS A 177 -5.45 22.99 -5.17
C HIS A 177 -6.01 23.15 -6.59
N GLU A 178 -5.99 22.11 -7.41
CA GLU A 178 -6.65 22.11 -8.74
C GLU A 178 -8.14 22.40 -8.60
N LEU A 179 -8.84 21.74 -7.65
CA LEU A 179 -10.26 21.93 -7.38
C LEU A 179 -10.60 23.39 -7.01
N ILE A 180 -9.81 24.01 -6.12
CA ILE A 180 -10.00 25.41 -5.72
C ILE A 180 -9.88 26.34 -6.94
N VAL A 181 -8.88 26.10 -7.81
CA VAL A 181 -8.70 26.86 -9.05
C VAL A 181 -9.86 26.64 -10.01
N GLU A 182 -10.34 25.39 -10.16
CA GLU A 182 -11.54 25.05 -10.96
C GLU A 182 -12.78 25.79 -10.46
N ILE A 183 -13.03 25.80 -9.15
CA ILE A 183 -14.20 26.49 -8.56
C ILE A 183 -14.14 28.01 -8.85
N HIS A 184 -13.01 28.66 -8.62
CA HIS A 184 -12.87 30.10 -8.92
C HIS A 184 -13.02 30.39 -10.40
N THR A 185 -12.46 29.56 -11.28
CA THR A 185 -12.56 29.71 -12.74
C THR A 185 -13.99 29.49 -13.23
N ALA A 186 -14.71 28.50 -12.70
CA ALA A 186 -16.11 28.23 -13.03
C ALA A 186 -17.05 29.36 -12.59
N ARG A 187 -16.72 30.06 -11.52
CA ARG A 187 -17.45 31.26 -11.04
C ARG A 187 -17.13 32.54 -11.84
N GLY A 188 -16.20 32.44 -12.82
CA GLY A 188 -15.75 33.60 -13.59
C GLY A 188 -14.70 34.45 -12.90
N ASP A 189 -14.26 34.08 -11.68
CA ASP A 189 -13.29 34.83 -10.88
C ASP A 189 -11.85 34.41 -11.21
N ARG A 190 -11.47 34.57 -12.47
CA ARG A 190 -10.16 34.19 -12.98
C ARG A 190 -9.00 34.95 -12.34
N GLU A 191 -9.24 36.18 -11.90
CA GLU A 191 -8.21 36.97 -11.22
C GLU A 191 -7.85 36.38 -9.87
N ARG A 192 -8.87 35.95 -9.11
CA ARG A 192 -8.68 35.28 -7.83
C ARG A 192 -7.99 33.93 -8.01
N ALA A 193 -8.38 33.16 -9.04
CA ALA A 193 -7.71 31.92 -9.39
C ALA A 193 -6.22 32.12 -9.73
N ARG A 194 -5.87 33.13 -10.51
CA ARG A 194 -4.46 33.47 -10.81
C ARG A 194 -3.68 33.87 -9.56
N THR A 195 -4.27 34.71 -8.71
CA THR A 195 -3.67 35.15 -7.45
C THR A 195 -3.40 33.93 -6.53
N TYR A 196 -4.35 33.01 -6.47
CA TYR A 196 -4.20 31.75 -5.70
C TYR A 196 -3.03 30.93 -6.21
N VAL A 197 -2.96 30.64 -7.53
CA VAL A 197 -1.87 29.89 -8.15
C VAL A 197 -0.51 30.56 -7.93
N ALA A 198 -0.43 31.89 -8.05
CA ALA A 198 0.81 32.62 -7.82
C ALA A 198 1.27 32.56 -6.34
N GLY A 199 0.34 32.60 -5.40
CA GLY A 199 0.62 32.42 -3.97
C GLY A 199 1.11 31.00 -3.67
N LEU A 200 0.46 30.02 -4.24
CA LEU A 200 0.81 28.62 -4.10
C LEU A 200 2.19 28.31 -4.69
N ALA A 201 2.51 28.86 -5.87
CA ALA A 201 3.82 28.68 -6.50
C ALA A 201 4.97 29.24 -5.64
N ARG A 202 4.74 30.32 -4.90
CA ARG A 202 5.71 30.82 -3.92
C ARG A 202 5.91 29.81 -2.79
N ARG A 203 4.83 29.27 -2.21
CA ARG A 203 4.91 28.27 -1.13
C ARG A 203 5.63 27.00 -1.56
N TYR A 204 5.36 26.48 -2.77
CA TYR A 204 6.05 25.31 -3.31
C TYR A 204 7.57 25.55 -3.45
N ARG A 205 7.99 26.74 -3.89
CA ARG A 205 9.41 27.10 -3.98
C ARG A 205 10.04 27.27 -2.60
N ASP A 206 9.36 27.96 -1.69
CA ASP A 206 9.90 28.32 -0.38
C ASP A 206 9.99 27.10 0.57
N GLU A 207 8.97 26.22 0.55
CA GLU A 207 8.85 25.10 1.48
C GLU A 207 9.36 23.77 0.89
N LEU A 208 9.24 23.55 -0.43
CA LEU A 208 9.61 22.28 -1.08
C LEU A 208 10.76 22.41 -2.08
N ALA A 209 11.18 23.63 -2.43
CA ALA A 209 12.20 23.93 -3.46
C ALA A 209 11.87 23.35 -4.85
N ILE A 210 10.56 23.26 -5.19
CA ILE A 210 10.07 22.80 -6.50
C ILE A 210 9.01 23.76 -7.05
N GLU A 211 8.67 23.62 -8.34
CA GLU A 211 7.50 24.29 -8.91
C GLU A 211 6.23 23.43 -8.70
N PRO A 212 5.05 24.05 -8.56
CA PRO A 212 3.81 23.31 -8.45
C PRO A 212 3.51 22.54 -9.74
N PRO A 213 2.80 21.40 -9.65
CA PRO A 213 2.36 20.66 -10.81
C PRO A 213 1.53 21.50 -11.79
N LEU A 214 1.75 21.33 -13.09
CA LEU A 214 1.01 22.04 -14.14
C LEU A 214 -0.50 21.76 -14.11
N SER A 215 -0.92 20.64 -13.52
CA SER A 215 -2.34 20.31 -13.33
C SER A 215 -3.09 21.41 -12.60
N ILE A 216 -2.48 22.03 -11.60
CA ILE A 216 -3.10 23.08 -10.77
C ILE A 216 -3.43 24.34 -11.57
N SER A 217 -2.59 24.71 -12.55
CA SER A 217 -2.83 25.89 -13.40
C SER A 217 -3.69 25.60 -14.63
N ARG A 218 -3.82 24.33 -15.02
CA ARG A 218 -4.58 23.90 -16.22
C ARG A 218 -6.02 24.43 -16.28
N PRO A 219 -6.80 24.56 -15.19
CA PRO A 219 -8.14 25.14 -15.25
C PRO A 219 -8.17 26.59 -15.73
N LEU A 220 -7.07 27.35 -15.56
CA LEU A 220 -6.99 28.73 -16.03
C LEU A 220 -6.99 28.84 -17.56
N ASP A 221 -6.55 27.82 -18.28
CA ASP A 221 -6.43 27.80 -19.74
C ASP A 221 -7.73 27.31 -20.43
N ARG A 222 -8.67 26.73 -19.66
CA ARG A 222 -9.95 26.25 -20.20
C ARG A 222 -10.90 27.43 -20.47
N PRO A 223 -11.64 27.43 -21.61
CA PRO A 223 -12.71 28.40 -21.82
C PRO A 223 -13.79 28.25 -20.73
N ALA A 224 -14.43 29.37 -20.35
CA ALA A 224 -15.51 29.35 -19.36
C ALA A 224 -16.61 28.37 -19.80
N ARG A 225 -16.84 27.31 -19.02
CA ARG A 225 -17.93 26.36 -19.28
C ARG A 225 -19.26 27.01 -18.91
N THR A 226 -20.22 26.97 -19.82
CA THR A 226 -21.61 27.29 -19.53
C THR A 226 -22.19 26.22 -18.61
N ALA A 227 -22.91 26.66 -17.57
CA ALA A 227 -23.60 25.78 -16.63
C ALA A 227 -24.58 24.86 -17.38
N ALA A 228 -24.29 23.59 -17.47
CA ALA A 228 -25.25 22.58 -17.90
C ALA A 228 -24.84 21.15 -17.53
N GLU A 229 -25.80 20.42 -17.06
CA GLU A 229 -26.16 19.02 -17.18
C GLU A 229 -25.90 18.08 -16.00
N PRO A 230 -26.95 17.26 -15.64
CA PRO A 230 -26.93 16.29 -14.51
C PRO A 230 -25.93 15.14 -14.72
N LEU A 231 -25.41 14.92 -15.93
CA LEU A 231 -24.37 13.91 -16.24
C LEU A 231 -23.02 14.23 -15.59
N LEU A 232 -22.77 15.50 -15.24
CA LEU A 232 -21.59 15.97 -14.50
C LEU A 232 -21.42 15.37 -13.11
N ARG A 233 -22.46 14.75 -12.56
CA ARG A 233 -22.41 14.17 -11.21
C ARG A 233 -21.58 12.89 -11.10
N LEU A 234 -21.69 12.01 -12.08
CA LEU A 234 -21.05 10.70 -12.05
C LEU A 234 -19.55 10.78 -12.35
N ASP A 235 -19.15 11.61 -13.32
CA ASP A 235 -17.73 11.79 -13.64
C ASP A 235 -16.97 12.52 -12.52
N VAL A 236 -17.57 13.54 -11.90
CA VAL A 236 -17.00 14.21 -10.72
C VAL A 236 -16.86 13.25 -9.53
N GLN A 237 -17.90 12.44 -9.26
CA GLN A 237 -17.85 11.43 -8.21
C GLN A 237 -16.79 10.37 -8.51
N ALA A 238 -16.71 9.87 -9.73
CA ALA A 238 -15.73 8.89 -10.14
C ALA A 238 -14.30 9.42 -10.01
N ARG A 239 -14.06 10.70 -10.32
CA ARG A 239 -12.76 11.35 -10.14
C ARG A 239 -12.38 11.43 -8.68
N ALA A 240 -13.29 11.92 -7.83
CA ALA A 240 -13.07 11.99 -6.38
C ALA A 240 -12.75 10.62 -5.78
N LEU A 241 -13.50 9.58 -6.17
CA LEU A 241 -13.24 8.22 -5.75
C LEU A 241 -11.86 7.72 -6.19
N LEU A 242 -11.44 8.04 -7.42
CA LEU A 242 -10.11 7.64 -7.91
C LEU A 242 -8.99 8.29 -7.10
N ASP A 243 -9.14 9.57 -6.74
CA ASP A 243 -8.14 10.28 -5.95
C ASP A 243 -8.09 9.78 -4.51
N ILE A 244 -9.23 9.48 -3.90
CA ILE A 244 -9.31 8.81 -2.60
C ILE A 244 -8.63 7.43 -2.67
N ALA A 245 -8.89 6.65 -3.72
CA ALA A 245 -8.27 5.35 -3.88
C ALA A 245 -6.74 5.43 -3.94
N LYS A 246 -6.18 6.45 -4.61
CA LYS A 246 -4.72 6.71 -4.62
C LYS A 246 -4.19 6.98 -3.21
N VAL A 247 -4.83 7.88 -2.48
CA VAL A 247 -4.41 8.22 -1.10
C VAL A 247 -4.48 6.99 -0.20
N ARG A 248 -5.57 6.22 -0.26
CA ARG A 248 -5.72 4.97 0.50
C ARG A 248 -4.63 3.96 0.17
N PHE A 249 -4.28 3.81 -1.11
CA PHE A 249 -3.20 2.93 -1.52
C PHE A 249 -1.87 3.34 -0.89
N TRP A 250 -1.48 4.62 -0.99
CA TRP A 250 -0.23 5.12 -0.41
C TRP A 250 -0.21 5.12 1.11
N ALA A 251 -1.38 5.23 1.76
CA ALA A 251 -1.54 5.02 3.20
C ALA A 251 -1.53 3.54 3.63
N GLY A 252 -1.29 2.60 2.70
CA GLY A 252 -1.19 1.17 2.99
C GLY A 252 -2.52 0.42 3.07
N ASP A 253 -3.66 1.10 2.88
CA ASP A 253 -4.98 0.48 2.84
C ASP A 253 -5.33 0.03 1.41
N SER A 254 -4.62 -0.98 0.93
CA SER A 254 -4.78 -1.50 -0.43
C SER A 254 -6.16 -2.12 -0.68
N ALA A 255 -6.84 -2.62 0.37
CA ALA A 255 -8.18 -3.22 0.24
C ALA A 255 -9.24 -2.15 -0.07
N SER A 256 -9.30 -1.09 0.74
CA SER A 256 -10.20 0.04 0.45
C SER A 256 -9.84 0.73 -0.86
N ALA A 257 -8.55 0.90 -1.14
CA ALA A 257 -8.08 1.49 -2.41
C ALA A 257 -8.61 0.72 -3.63
N ARG A 258 -8.56 -0.62 -3.60
CA ARG A 258 -9.09 -1.48 -4.66
C ARG A 258 -10.59 -1.27 -4.84
N ASP A 259 -11.36 -1.39 -3.76
CA ASP A 259 -12.81 -1.35 -3.82
C ASP A 259 -13.29 0.04 -4.30
N ILE A 260 -12.65 1.11 -3.82
CA ILE A 260 -12.92 2.48 -4.25
C ILE A 260 -12.52 2.68 -5.72
N ALA A 261 -11.35 2.19 -6.16
CA ALA A 261 -10.93 2.29 -7.56
C ALA A 261 -11.89 1.57 -8.51
N LEU A 262 -12.39 0.38 -8.13
CA LEU A 262 -13.38 -0.35 -8.94
C LEU A 262 -14.75 0.35 -8.96
N ARG A 263 -15.15 1.02 -7.88
CA ARG A 263 -16.34 1.88 -7.86
C ARG A 263 -16.16 3.07 -8.80
N ALA A 264 -15.00 3.74 -8.74
CA ALA A 264 -14.65 4.83 -9.65
C ALA A 264 -14.72 4.39 -11.12
N ALA A 265 -14.18 3.20 -11.44
CA ALA A 265 -14.21 2.64 -12.79
C ALA A 265 -15.65 2.40 -13.29
N ARG A 266 -16.54 1.85 -12.43
CA ARG A 266 -17.96 1.66 -12.79
C ARG A 266 -18.67 2.99 -13.05
N GLN A 267 -18.53 3.96 -12.14
CA GLN A 267 -19.18 5.27 -12.30
C GLN A 267 -18.64 6.05 -13.51
N ALA A 268 -17.33 5.97 -13.79
CA ALA A 268 -16.73 6.55 -14.98
C ALA A 268 -17.27 5.89 -16.26
N GLY A 269 -17.47 4.56 -16.27
CA GLY A 269 -18.09 3.84 -17.38
C GLY A 269 -19.57 4.26 -17.60
N GLU A 270 -20.33 4.44 -16.54
CA GLU A 270 -21.73 4.91 -16.58
C GLU A 270 -21.84 6.35 -17.07
N SER A 271 -20.90 7.22 -16.71
CA SER A 271 -20.84 8.61 -17.19
C SER A 271 -20.27 8.76 -18.59
N GLY A 272 -19.67 7.69 -19.16
CA GLY A 272 -19.00 7.70 -20.46
C GLY A 272 -17.59 8.31 -20.43
N ASP A 273 -17.01 8.60 -19.26
CA ASP A 273 -15.62 9.06 -19.12
C ASP A 273 -14.65 7.87 -19.23
N ARG A 274 -14.37 7.49 -20.48
CA ARG A 274 -13.49 6.35 -20.81
C ARG A 274 -12.06 6.52 -20.31
N ALA A 275 -11.55 7.76 -20.26
CA ALA A 275 -10.20 8.03 -19.77
C ALA A 275 -10.09 7.81 -18.26
N LEU A 276 -11.09 8.26 -17.50
CA LEU A 276 -11.17 8.07 -16.07
C LEU A 276 -11.38 6.59 -15.72
N GLU A 277 -12.24 5.88 -16.48
CA GLU A 277 -12.44 4.44 -16.34
C GLU A 277 -11.12 3.67 -16.50
N ALA A 278 -10.35 3.96 -17.56
CA ALA A 278 -9.07 3.31 -17.79
C ALA A 278 -8.09 3.54 -16.62
N ARG A 279 -7.97 4.79 -16.13
CA ARG A 279 -7.09 5.12 -15.00
C ARG A 279 -7.51 4.43 -13.71
N ALA A 280 -8.79 4.34 -13.44
CA ALA A 280 -9.31 3.66 -12.26
C ALA A 280 -9.04 2.14 -12.30
N LEU A 281 -9.15 1.50 -13.46
CA LEU A 281 -8.80 0.09 -13.66
C LEU A 281 -7.29 -0.16 -13.48
N ILE A 282 -6.43 0.78 -13.90
CA ILE A 282 -4.98 0.68 -13.69
C ILE A 282 -4.67 0.75 -12.20
N LEU A 283 -5.23 1.71 -11.46
CA LEU A 283 -5.00 1.82 -10.01
C LEU A 283 -5.46 0.55 -9.29
N GLY A 284 -6.61 -0.03 -9.68
CA GLY A 284 -7.05 -1.33 -9.16
C GLY A 284 -5.98 -2.42 -9.38
N SER A 285 -5.39 -2.48 -10.58
CA SER A 285 -4.28 -3.41 -10.86
C SER A 285 -3.05 -3.16 -10.00
N THR A 286 -2.73 -1.90 -9.72
CA THR A 286 -1.61 -1.53 -8.84
C THR A 286 -1.80 -2.06 -7.43
N THR A 287 -3.04 -2.18 -6.93
CA THR A 287 -3.32 -2.79 -5.62
C THR A 287 -2.98 -4.28 -5.56
N TYR A 288 -3.00 -4.99 -6.70
CA TYR A 288 -2.48 -6.35 -6.79
C TYR A 288 -0.94 -6.35 -6.80
N THR A 289 -0.33 -5.63 -7.73
CA THR A 289 1.12 -5.68 -7.94
C THR A 289 1.93 -5.04 -6.80
N GLY A 290 1.38 -4.07 -6.09
CA GLY A 290 2.01 -3.39 -4.95
C GLY A 290 1.42 -3.73 -3.59
N GLY A 291 0.14 -4.15 -3.53
CA GLY A 291 -0.60 -4.44 -2.30
C GLY A 291 -0.88 -5.93 -2.04
N GLY A 292 -0.64 -6.81 -3.02
CA GLY A 292 -0.85 -8.24 -2.86
C GLY A 292 -2.30 -8.71 -2.90
N LEU A 293 -3.25 -7.92 -3.45
CA LEU A 293 -4.68 -8.20 -3.39
C LEU A 293 -5.27 -8.69 -4.72
N GLY A 294 -6.12 -9.72 -4.64
CA GLY A 294 -6.81 -10.29 -5.80
C GLY A 294 -5.98 -11.32 -6.55
N THR A 295 -6.35 -11.61 -7.78
CA THR A 295 -5.68 -12.60 -8.63
C THR A 295 -5.15 -11.99 -9.93
N ALA A 296 -4.04 -12.54 -10.44
CA ALA A 296 -3.48 -12.13 -11.73
C ALA A 296 -4.51 -12.23 -12.87
N ARG A 297 -5.42 -13.21 -12.83
CA ARG A 297 -6.47 -13.41 -13.85
C ARG A 297 -7.46 -12.27 -13.89
N GLU A 298 -7.92 -11.84 -12.73
CA GLU A 298 -8.84 -10.71 -12.55
C GLU A 298 -8.24 -9.43 -13.13
N TRP A 299 -7.03 -9.09 -12.70
CA TRP A 299 -6.37 -7.86 -13.11
C TRP A 299 -5.95 -7.84 -14.58
N LYS A 300 -5.58 -8.98 -15.15
CA LYS A 300 -5.37 -9.08 -16.61
C LYS A 300 -6.61 -8.71 -17.39
N SER A 301 -7.80 -9.11 -16.93
CA SER A 301 -9.07 -8.74 -17.55
C SER A 301 -9.33 -7.24 -17.47
N HIS A 302 -9.10 -6.63 -16.30
CA HIS A 302 -9.26 -5.19 -16.10
C HIS A 302 -8.27 -4.38 -16.95
N LEU A 303 -7.00 -4.78 -16.99
CA LEU A 303 -6.00 -4.13 -17.85
C LEU A 303 -6.31 -4.29 -19.34
N GLN A 304 -6.89 -5.42 -19.76
CA GLN A 304 -7.33 -5.59 -21.13
C GLN A 304 -8.47 -4.63 -21.51
N ARG A 305 -9.41 -4.39 -20.58
CA ARG A 305 -10.46 -3.37 -20.75
C ARG A 305 -9.86 -1.97 -20.81
N ALA A 306 -8.98 -1.61 -19.87
CA ALA A 306 -8.29 -0.32 -19.86
C ALA A 306 -7.51 -0.07 -21.15
N LEU A 307 -6.84 -1.10 -21.68
CA LEU A 307 -6.08 -1.00 -22.94
C LEU A 307 -6.98 -0.70 -24.16
N ARG A 308 -8.16 -1.34 -24.23
CA ARG A 308 -9.11 -1.01 -25.31
C ARG A 308 -9.53 0.46 -25.23
N LEU A 309 -9.91 0.92 -24.03
CA LEU A 309 -10.32 2.31 -23.82
C LEU A 309 -9.21 3.31 -24.17
N ALA A 310 -7.99 3.06 -23.73
CA ALA A 310 -6.85 3.92 -24.01
C ALA A 310 -6.51 3.97 -25.51
N ASN A 311 -6.59 2.83 -26.21
CA ASN A 311 -6.38 2.79 -27.66
C ASN A 311 -7.47 3.54 -28.44
N GLU A 312 -8.75 3.42 -28.04
CA GLU A 312 -9.86 4.16 -28.64
C GLU A 312 -9.69 5.68 -28.49
N LEU A 313 -9.05 6.12 -27.40
CA LEU A 313 -8.78 7.53 -27.12
C LEU A 313 -7.46 8.02 -27.73
N GLY A 314 -6.60 7.13 -28.22
CA GLY A 314 -5.25 7.48 -28.64
C GLY A 314 -4.33 7.90 -27.46
N ASP A 315 -4.68 7.54 -26.22
CA ASP A 315 -3.96 7.93 -25.01
C ASP A 315 -2.72 7.05 -24.80
N ARG A 316 -1.61 7.46 -25.40
CA ARG A 316 -0.34 6.74 -25.35
C ARG A 316 0.27 6.69 -23.94
N ALA A 317 0.03 7.70 -23.09
CA ALA A 317 0.52 7.72 -21.72
C ALA A 317 -0.17 6.61 -20.91
N THR A 318 -1.49 6.51 -21.00
CA THR A 318 -2.25 5.43 -20.34
C THR A 318 -1.86 4.05 -20.89
N VAL A 319 -1.58 3.91 -22.20
CA VAL A 319 -1.07 2.64 -22.78
C VAL A 319 0.28 2.27 -22.20
N ALA A 320 1.20 3.22 -22.00
CA ALA A 320 2.51 2.96 -21.38
C ALA A 320 2.35 2.43 -19.95
N GLN A 321 1.53 3.06 -19.12
CA GLN A 321 1.23 2.61 -17.76
C GLN A 321 0.63 1.19 -17.73
N ILE A 322 -0.30 0.89 -18.65
CA ILE A 322 -0.89 -0.46 -18.76
C ILE A 322 0.17 -1.51 -19.11
N GLU A 323 1.09 -1.20 -20.02
CA GLU A 323 2.18 -2.11 -20.36
C GLU A 323 3.13 -2.32 -19.16
N SER A 324 3.40 -1.27 -18.35
CA SER A 324 4.15 -1.41 -17.09
C SER A 324 3.45 -2.37 -16.12
N GLU A 325 2.15 -2.22 -15.89
CA GLU A 325 1.40 -3.12 -14.99
C GLU A 325 1.33 -4.57 -15.53
N ARG A 326 1.17 -4.76 -16.83
CA ARG A 326 1.23 -6.09 -17.47
C ARG A 326 2.60 -6.74 -17.29
N GLY A 327 3.66 -5.94 -17.40
CA GLY A 327 5.03 -6.37 -17.13
C GLY A 327 5.19 -6.84 -15.69
N ARG A 328 4.68 -6.07 -14.72
CA ARG A 328 4.74 -6.42 -13.29
C ARG A 328 4.01 -7.73 -12.99
N ILE A 329 2.79 -7.92 -13.48
CA ILE A 329 2.06 -9.19 -13.34
C ILE A 329 2.86 -10.35 -13.94
N SER A 330 3.48 -10.15 -15.10
CA SER A 330 4.29 -11.20 -15.75
C SER A 330 5.55 -11.53 -14.95
N ALA A 331 6.20 -10.54 -14.33
CA ALA A 331 7.37 -10.74 -13.45
C ALA A 331 6.99 -11.53 -12.19
N ILE A 332 5.87 -11.20 -11.54
CA ILE A 332 5.33 -11.94 -10.39
C ILE A 332 5.12 -13.42 -10.75
N GLU A 333 4.62 -13.71 -11.96
CA GLU A 333 4.43 -15.07 -12.46
C GLU A 333 5.74 -15.74 -12.93
N GLY A 334 6.89 -15.08 -12.83
CA GLY A 334 8.19 -15.58 -13.28
C GLY A 334 8.35 -15.64 -14.81
N ARG A 335 7.47 -14.97 -15.57
CA ARG A 335 7.51 -14.91 -17.04
C ARG A 335 8.32 -13.71 -17.50
N TYR A 336 9.63 -13.70 -17.15
CA TYR A 336 10.51 -12.54 -17.33
C TYR A 336 10.63 -12.08 -18.79
N GLY A 337 10.68 -12.99 -19.78
CA GLY A 337 10.69 -12.58 -21.18
C GLY A 337 9.46 -11.77 -21.61
N ALA A 338 8.27 -12.14 -21.11
CA ALA A 338 7.06 -11.37 -21.35
C ALA A 338 7.06 -10.05 -20.57
N ALA A 339 7.57 -10.05 -19.33
CA ALA A 339 7.71 -8.87 -18.50
C ALA A 339 8.64 -7.83 -19.17
N GLU A 340 9.83 -8.25 -19.60
CA GLU A 340 10.77 -7.40 -20.31
C GLU A 340 10.21 -6.81 -21.61
N ALA A 341 9.49 -7.62 -22.39
CA ALA A 341 8.85 -7.14 -23.61
C ALA A 341 7.85 -6.01 -23.32
N SER A 342 7.03 -6.17 -22.26
CA SER A 342 6.08 -5.16 -21.81
C SER A 342 6.79 -3.90 -21.29
N PHE A 343 7.82 -4.01 -20.46
CA PHE A 343 8.55 -2.85 -19.94
C PHE A 343 9.30 -2.10 -21.04
N ARG A 344 9.94 -2.80 -21.97
CA ARG A 344 10.59 -2.15 -23.12
C ARG A 344 9.56 -1.42 -24.00
N ARG A 345 8.35 -1.96 -24.13
CA ARG A 345 7.26 -1.30 -24.84
C ARG A 345 6.76 -0.07 -24.08
N ALA A 346 6.54 -0.18 -22.76
CA ALA A 346 6.17 0.94 -21.91
C ALA A 346 7.19 2.08 -22.02
N ARG A 347 8.48 1.76 -21.90
CA ARG A 347 9.57 2.72 -22.03
C ARG A 347 9.53 3.47 -23.35
N ARG A 348 9.47 2.75 -24.49
CA ARG A 348 9.40 3.40 -25.82
C ARG A 348 8.19 4.32 -25.97
N LEU A 349 7.01 3.87 -25.49
CA LEU A 349 5.80 4.69 -25.54
C LEU A 349 5.93 5.96 -24.70
N ALA A 350 6.56 5.86 -23.54
CA ALA A 350 6.80 6.99 -22.64
C ALA A 350 7.85 7.96 -23.22
N GLU A 351 8.97 7.43 -23.77
CA GLU A 351 9.99 8.22 -24.47
C GLU A 351 9.41 8.97 -25.68
N ASP A 352 8.51 8.35 -26.45
CA ASP A 352 7.85 8.98 -27.61
C ASP A 352 6.93 10.16 -27.25
N ILE A 353 6.53 10.31 -26.01
CA ILE A 353 5.65 11.40 -25.49
C ILE A 353 6.35 12.26 -24.43
N ASP A 354 7.66 12.13 -24.28
CA ASP A 354 8.49 12.84 -23.29
C ASP A 354 8.07 12.61 -21.81
N ASP A 355 7.40 11.48 -21.51
CA ASP A 355 7.10 11.06 -20.13
C ASP A 355 8.33 10.40 -19.49
N THR A 356 9.26 11.25 -19.03
CA THR A 356 10.52 10.79 -18.43
C THR A 356 10.31 9.95 -17.17
N ARG A 357 9.23 10.20 -16.42
CA ARG A 357 8.91 9.47 -15.19
C ARG A 357 8.48 8.03 -15.48
N GLU A 358 7.52 7.84 -16.42
CA GLU A 358 7.09 6.50 -16.80
C GLU A 358 8.21 5.72 -17.51
N ALA A 359 9.01 6.38 -18.34
CA ALA A 359 10.20 5.77 -18.94
C ALA A 359 11.21 5.31 -17.87
N GLY A 360 11.45 6.12 -16.84
CA GLY A 360 12.28 5.77 -15.69
C GLY A 360 11.69 4.60 -14.89
N TRP A 361 10.37 4.58 -14.67
CA TRP A 361 9.70 3.48 -13.99
C TRP A 361 9.84 2.17 -14.75
N ALA A 362 9.61 2.17 -16.05
CA ALA A 362 9.79 0.99 -16.91
C ALA A 362 11.24 0.45 -16.89
N ARG A 363 12.25 1.35 -16.84
CA ARG A 363 13.66 0.97 -16.64
C ARG A 363 13.88 0.31 -15.28
N ALA A 364 13.37 0.89 -14.21
CA ALA A 364 13.50 0.31 -12.86
C ALA A 364 12.87 -1.08 -12.79
N MET A 365 11.76 -1.31 -13.46
CA MET A 365 11.12 -2.62 -13.51
C MET A 365 11.85 -3.63 -14.41
N LEU A 366 12.50 -3.19 -15.48
CA LEU A 366 13.45 -4.02 -16.23
C LEU A 366 14.61 -4.49 -15.34
N ALA A 367 15.14 -3.58 -14.52
CA ALA A 367 16.20 -3.91 -13.57
C ALA A 367 15.79 -4.94 -12.53
N VAL A 368 14.51 -4.94 -12.08
CA VAL A 368 13.97 -6.01 -11.23
C VAL A 368 14.06 -7.36 -11.94
N CYS A 369 13.68 -7.44 -13.23
CA CYS A 369 13.79 -8.68 -14.00
C CYS A 369 15.23 -9.15 -14.13
N HIS A 370 16.17 -8.24 -14.41
CA HIS A 370 17.60 -8.55 -14.48
C HIS A 370 18.13 -9.03 -13.13
N ALA A 371 17.79 -8.36 -12.03
CA ALA A 371 18.23 -8.73 -10.69
C ALA A 371 17.70 -10.12 -10.25
N ASP A 372 16.45 -10.44 -10.58
CA ASP A 372 15.85 -11.75 -10.28
C ASP A 372 16.51 -12.89 -11.09
N ARG A 373 17.07 -12.57 -12.25
CA ARG A 373 17.83 -13.50 -13.10
C ARG A 373 19.32 -13.55 -12.82
N GLY A 374 19.81 -12.78 -11.82
CA GLY A 374 21.23 -12.71 -11.48
C GLY A 374 22.08 -11.85 -12.43
N GLU A 375 21.45 -11.07 -13.31
CA GLU A 375 22.11 -10.16 -14.27
C GLU A 375 22.37 -8.80 -13.59
N TYR A 376 23.16 -8.82 -12.51
CA TYR A 376 23.30 -7.68 -11.59
C TYR A 376 23.91 -6.44 -12.23
N ALA A 377 24.87 -6.59 -13.15
CA ALA A 377 25.50 -5.45 -13.84
C ALA A 377 24.48 -4.68 -14.70
N ALA A 378 23.64 -5.40 -15.45
CA ALA A 378 22.58 -4.80 -16.25
C ALA A 378 21.49 -4.14 -15.35
N ALA A 379 21.18 -4.78 -14.22
CA ALA A 379 20.25 -4.22 -13.25
C ALA A 379 20.75 -2.91 -12.65
N GLU A 380 22.02 -2.84 -12.28
CA GLU A 380 22.65 -1.63 -11.73
C GLU A 380 22.64 -0.48 -12.75
N GLU A 381 23.03 -0.76 -14.00
CA GLU A 381 23.04 0.25 -15.08
C GLU A 381 21.65 0.86 -15.29
N GLU A 382 20.61 0.03 -15.44
CA GLU A 382 19.23 0.51 -15.63
C GLU A 382 18.72 1.29 -14.43
N LEU A 383 19.04 0.89 -13.18
CA LEU A 383 18.61 1.60 -11.98
C LEU A 383 19.30 2.95 -11.82
N ARG A 384 20.60 3.02 -12.02
CA ARG A 384 21.32 4.31 -11.95
C ARG A 384 20.83 5.30 -13.00
N ALA A 385 20.45 4.81 -14.19
CA ALA A 385 19.85 5.64 -15.23
C ALA A 385 18.39 6.05 -14.91
N ALA A 386 17.63 5.22 -14.20
CA ALA A 386 16.23 5.47 -13.87
C ALA A 386 16.04 6.44 -12.69
N LEU A 387 16.87 6.35 -11.65
CA LEU A 387 16.68 7.04 -10.38
C LEU A 387 16.49 8.55 -10.47
N PRO A 388 17.25 9.32 -11.28
CA PRO A 388 17.04 10.76 -11.41
C PRO A 388 15.62 11.12 -11.92
N ALA A 389 15.16 10.40 -12.95
CA ALA A 389 13.84 10.61 -13.53
C ALA A 389 12.70 10.24 -12.57
N LEU A 390 12.95 9.30 -11.64
CA LEU A 390 12.03 8.87 -10.60
C LEU A 390 12.09 9.74 -9.33
N GLY A 391 12.90 10.79 -9.32
CA GLY A 391 13.11 11.60 -8.13
C GLY A 391 13.59 10.75 -6.94
N TRP A 392 14.44 9.71 -7.20
CA TRP A 392 14.96 8.80 -6.17
C TRP A 392 13.87 8.01 -5.44
N ALA A 393 12.92 7.42 -6.18
CA ALA A 393 11.82 6.65 -5.61
C ALA A 393 12.31 5.51 -4.69
N PRO A 394 11.75 5.35 -3.47
CA PRO A 394 12.24 4.38 -2.49
C PRO A 394 12.27 2.95 -2.98
N HIS A 395 11.29 2.55 -3.80
CA HIS A 395 11.27 1.20 -4.36
C HIS A 395 12.49 0.91 -5.25
N ALA A 396 12.81 1.83 -6.18
CA ALA A 396 13.95 1.68 -7.07
C ALA A 396 15.30 1.74 -6.32
N MET A 397 15.40 2.61 -5.29
CA MET A 397 16.55 2.66 -4.40
C MET A 397 16.75 1.33 -3.65
N GLY A 398 15.67 0.72 -3.15
CA GLY A 398 15.72 -0.59 -2.51
C GLY A 398 16.16 -1.70 -3.47
N VAL A 399 15.74 -1.68 -4.74
CA VAL A 399 16.20 -2.64 -5.75
C VAL A 399 17.71 -2.45 -6.01
N LEU A 400 18.19 -1.21 -6.11
CA LEU A 400 19.62 -0.93 -6.29
C LEU A 400 20.41 -1.40 -5.06
N ALA A 401 19.92 -1.17 -3.85
CA ALA A 401 20.54 -1.68 -2.63
C ALA A 401 20.71 -3.20 -2.67
N ARG A 402 19.65 -3.94 -3.05
CA ARG A 402 19.69 -5.40 -3.24
C ARG A 402 20.79 -5.82 -4.23
N VAL A 403 20.84 -5.15 -5.38
CA VAL A 403 21.83 -5.44 -6.42
C VAL A 403 23.25 -5.22 -5.91
N LEU A 404 23.51 -4.07 -5.27
CA LEU A 404 24.82 -3.72 -4.72
C LEU A 404 25.28 -4.71 -3.65
N VAL A 405 24.40 -5.11 -2.73
CA VAL A 405 24.72 -6.15 -1.74
C VAL A 405 25.06 -7.49 -2.41
N ARG A 406 24.37 -7.87 -3.48
CA ARG A 406 24.62 -9.13 -4.21
C ARG A 406 25.97 -9.14 -4.95
N VAL A 407 26.44 -7.99 -5.43
CA VAL A 407 27.76 -7.88 -6.07
C VAL A 407 28.89 -7.61 -5.07
N GLY A 408 28.59 -7.58 -3.77
CA GLY A 408 29.58 -7.40 -2.69
C GLY A 408 29.86 -5.94 -2.32
N ASN A 409 29.20 -4.97 -2.93
CA ASN A 409 29.29 -3.55 -2.56
C ASN A 409 28.31 -3.23 -1.41
N VAL A 410 28.55 -3.84 -0.24
CA VAL A 410 27.63 -3.83 0.89
C VAL A 410 27.46 -2.44 1.48
N GLU A 411 28.53 -1.65 1.61
CA GLU A 411 28.46 -0.29 2.19
C GLU A 411 27.57 0.64 1.37
N GLU A 412 27.75 0.68 0.06
CA GLU A 412 26.92 1.49 -0.81
C GLU A 412 25.47 0.97 -0.82
N GLY A 413 25.29 -0.36 -0.86
CA GLY A 413 23.97 -0.99 -0.77
C GLY A 413 23.20 -0.60 0.50
N LYS A 414 23.88 -0.61 1.65
CA LYS A 414 23.34 -0.16 2.93
C LYS A 414 22.93 1.31 2.89
N ALA A 415 23.79 2.18 2.35
CA ALA A 415 23.49 3.60 2.22
C ALA A 415 22.21 3.85 1.39
N PHE A 416 22.06 3.16 0.24
CA PHE A 416 20.83 3.23 -0.57
C PHE A 416 19.61 2.69 0.14
N ALA A 417 19.74 1.58 0.88
CA ALA A 417 18.62 1.01 1.62
C ALA A 417 18.14 1.94 2.76
N ASP A 418 19.07 2.50 3.54
CA ASP A 418 18.74 3.45 4.61
C ASP A 418 18.14 4.75 4.06
N ALA A 419 18.64 5.25 2.93
CA ALA A 419 18.06 6.40 2.26
C ALA A 419 16.64 6.11 1.72
N ALA A 420 16.39 4.90 1.22
CA ALA A 420 15.06 4.46 0.78
C ALA A 420 14.07 4.42 1.95
N VAL A 421 14.50 3.88 3.11
CA VAL A 421 13.69 3.86 4.35
C VAL A 421 13.36 5.27 4.78
N ALA A 422 14.37 6.13 4.95
CA ALA A 422 14.19 7.50 5.41
C ALA A 422 13.28 8.32 4.48
N ARG A 423 13.32 8.03 3.18
CA ARG A 423 12.46 8.69 2.21
C ARG A 423 11.02 8.18 2.27
N ALA A 424 10.83 6.85 2.32
CA ALA A 424 9.49 6.26 2.43
C ALA A 424 8.76 6.73 3.71
N GLU A 425 9.50 6.90 4.81
CA GLU A 425 8.97 7.44 6.06
C GLU A 425 8.54 8.91 5.91
N ARG A 426 9.40 9.76 5.38
CA ARG A 426 9.09 11.18 5.20
C ARG A 426 7.90 11.43 4.29
N GLU A 427 7.74 10.61 3.25
CA GLU A 427 6.67 10.72 2.27
C GLU A 427 5.43 9.89 2.62
N GLY A 428 5.44 9.17 3.75
CA GLY A 428 4.30 8.34 4.19
C GLY A 428 3.96 7.18 3.26
N LEU A 429 4.94 6.65 2.50
CA LEU A 429 4.74 5.62 1.48
C LEU A 429 4.68 4.21 2.08
N LEU A 430 3.64 3.92 2.84
CA LEU A 430 3.48 2.65 3.58
C LEU A 430 3.52 1.38 2.69
N PRO A 431 3.04 1.36 1.43
CA PRO A 431 3.19 0.17 0.58
C PRO A 431 4.63 -0.19 0.24
N THR A 432 5.55 0.78 0.25
CA THR A 432 6.96 0.56 -0.12
C THR A 432 7.90 0.50 1.07
N LEU A 433 7.49 1.00 2.24
CA LEU A 433 8.33 1.04 3.44
C LEU A 433 8.77 -0.36 3.92
N PRO A 434 7.92 -1.40 3.98
CA PRO A 434 8.37 -2.75 4.34
C PRO A 434 9.43 -3.30 3.39
N TRP A 435 9.29 -3.05 2.08
CA TRP A 435 10.29 -3.42 1.09
C TRP A 435 11.65 -2.76 1.37
N ALA A 436 11.67 -1.44 1.60
CA ALA A 436 12.91 -0.71 1.92
C ALA A 436 13.55 -1.23 3.20
N LEU A 437 12.75 -1.51 4.25
CA LEU A 437 13.22 -2.09 5.51
C LEU A 437 13.80 -3.50 5.32
N VAL A 438 13.20 -4.34 4.46
CA VAL A 438 13.75 -5.66 4.11
C VAL A 438 15.13 -5.50 3.48
N GLN A 439 15.32 -4.56 2.54
CA GLN A 439 16.63 -4.33 1.91
C GLN A 439 17.66 -3.81 2.93
N ALA A 440 17.24 -2.94 3.84
CA ALA A 440 18.09 -2.45 4.93
C ALA A 440 18.49 -3.58 5.90
N GLY A 441 17.60 -4.54 6.14
CA GLY A 441 17.87 -5.75 6.91
C GLY A 441 18.83 -6.71 6.18
N GLU A 442 18.63 -6.95 4.87
CA GLU A 442 19.54 -7.78 4.06
C GLU A 442 20.96 -7.20 3.99
N ALA A 443 21.11 -5.87 3.87
CA ALA A 443 22.41 -5.22 3.88
C ALA A 443 23.15 -5.43 5.21
N ARG A 444 22.46 -5.25 6.35
CA ARG A 444 23.02 -5.49 7.69
C ARG A 444 23.37 -6.96 7.93
N LEU A 445 22.52 -7.87 7.46
CA LEU A 445 22.80 -9.29 7.53
C LEU A 445 24.07 -9.65 6.76
N ALA A 446 24.30 -9.04 5.60
CA ALA A 446 25.51 -9.22 4.81
C ALA A 446 26.78 -8.68 5.49
N GLU A 447 26.66 -7.64 6.33
CA GLU A 447 27.75 -7.13 7.19
C GLU A 447 28.00 -8.01 8.44
N GLY A 448 27.06 -8.89 8.80
CA GLY A 448 27.08 -9.65 10.04
C GLY A 448 26.48 -8.91 11.24
N ASP A 449 25.84 -7.75 11.03
CA ASP A 449 25.05 -7.02 12.05
C ASP A 449 23.70 -7.69 12.24
N LEU A 450 23.68 -8.77 13.04
CA LEU A 450 22.46 -9.56 13.25
C LEU A 450 21.39 -8.80 14.04
N ASP A 451 21.78 -7.92 14.96
CA ASP A 451 20.85 -7.18 15.82
C ASP A 451 20.18 -6.05 15.02
N GLY A 452 20.95 -5.26 14.27
CA GLY A 452 20.41 -4.27 13.34
C GLY A 452 19.54 -4.89 12.24
N ALA A 453 19.91 -6.06 11.73
CA ALA A 453 19.08 -6.80 10.78
C ALA A 453 17.76 -7.25 11.40
N THR A 454 17.80 -7.77 12.66
CA THR A 454 16.60 -8.18 13.40
C THR A 454 15.64 -7.02 13.59
N GLU A 455 16.12 -5.84 13.98
CA GLU A 455 15.31 -4.63 14.13
C GLU A 455 14.56 -4.30 12.81
N ARG A 456 15.30 -4.27 11.69
CA ARG A 456 14.73 -3.90 10.39
C ARG A 456 13.70 -4.90 9.89
N PHE A 457 13.97 -6.20 9.99
CA PHE A 457 13.01 -7.23 9.58
C PHE A 457 11.77 -7.29 10.48
N THR A 458 11.94 -7.12 11.79
CA THR A 458 10.80 -7.07 12.73
C THR A 458 9.90 -5.88 12.42
N ARG A 459 10.49 -4.72 12.20
CA ARG A 459 9.74 -3.52 11.83
C ARG A 459 9.03 -3.68 10.47
N ALA A 460 9.72 -4.28 9.48
CA ALA A 460 9.12 -4.59 8.20
C ALA A 460 7.91 -5.53 8.34
N LEU A 461 8.03 -6.56 9.19
CA LEU A 461 6.95 -7.52 9.46
C LEU A 461 5.73 -6.83 10.09
N THR A 462 5.95 -5.97 11.10
CA THR A 462 4.88 -5.23 11.76
C THR A 462 4.09 -4.39 10.76
N ILE A 463 4.77 -3.56 9.96
CA ILE A 463 4.11 -2.70 8.97
C ILE A 463 3.42 -3.54 7.88
N ALA A 464 4.06 -4.65 7.44
CA ALA A 464 3.46 -5.53 6.45
C ALA A 464 2.22 -6.28 6.98
N GLN A 465 2.13 -6.54 8.28
CA GLN A 465 0.93 -7.07 8.93
C GLN A 465 -0.18 -6.02 9.00
N GLU A 466 0.14 -4.79 9.37
CA GLU A 466 -0.81 -3.67 9.42
C GLU A 466 -1.39 -3.35 8.03
N THR A 467 -0.53 -3.30 7.02
CA THR A 467 -0.93 -3.08 5.61
C THR A 467 -1.49 -4.34 4.92
N LYS A 468 -1.53 -5.47 5.63
CA LYS A 468 -2.03 -6.77 5.14
C LYS A 468 -1.36 -7.22 3.83
N ASN A 469 -0.08 -6.94 3.66
CA ASN A 469 0.67 -7.33 2.47
C ASN A 469 1.42 -8.66 2.70
N PRO A 470 0.95 -9.78 2.15
CA PRO A 470 1.52 -11.11 2.44
C PRO A 470 2.94 -11.28 1.88
N SER A 471 3.28 -10.67 0.74
CA SER A 471 4.61 -10.80 0.15
C SER A 471 5.68 -10.08 0.98
N TRP A 472 5.36 -8.90 1.54
CA TRP A 472 6.28 -8.22 2.44
C TRP A 472 6.40 -8.93 3.80
N GLN A 473 5.31 -9.54 4.30
CA GLN A 473 5.38 -10.42 5.48
C GLN A 473 6.31 -11.60 5.21
N ALA A 474 6.17 -12.25 4.06
CA ALA A 474 7.00 -13.39 3.66
C ALA A 474 8.48 -13.03 3.60
N LEU A 475 8.84 -11.89 3.00
CA LEU A 475 10.24 -11.45 2.92
C LEU A 475 10.82 -11.09 4.28
N ALA A 476 10.05 -10.44 5.15
CA ALA A 476 10.48 -10.11 6.51
C ALA A 476 10.69 -11.39 7.36
N LEU A 477 9.75 -12.32 7.32
CA LEU A 477 9.87 -13.64 7.99
C LEU A 477 11.05 -14.44 7.44
N ARG A 478 11.29 -14.42 6.12
CA ARG A 478 12.47 -15.01 5.49
C ARG A 478 13.75 -14.42 6.08
N GLY A 479 13.85 -13.09 6.19
CA GLY A 479 14.99 -12.41 6.80
C GLY A 479 15.25 -12.84 8.24
N LEU A 480 14.20 -12.90 9.07
CA LEU A 480 14.28 -13.40 10.45
C LEU A 480 14.71 -14.87 10.51
N GLY A 481 14.23 -15.71 9.58
CA GLY A 481 14.66 -17.11 9.44
C GLY A 481 16.15 -17.23 9.09
N LEU A 482 16.68 -16.36 8.24
CA LEU A 482 18.11 -16.33 7.91
C LEU A 482 18.96 -15.90 9.13
N ILE A 483 18.48 -14.96 9.96
CA ILE A 483 19.13 -14.59 11.23
C ILE A 483 19.16 -15.77 12.20
N ALA A 484 18.02 -16.45 12.40
CA ALA A 484 17.95 -17.63 13.25
C ALA A 484 18.94 -18.73 12.79
N ARG A 485 19.05 -18.95 11.48
CA ARG A 485 20.07 -19.83 10.89
C ARG A 485 21.50 -19.38 11.25
N SER A 486 21.80 -18.08 11.15
CA SER A 486 23.11 -17.54 11.47
C SER A 486 23.46 -17.67 12.96
N ARG A 487 22.43 -17.71 13.83
CA ARG A 487 22.55 -17.96 15.27
C ARG A 487 22.59 -19.46 15.62
N ASN A 488 22.55 -20.36 14.63
CA ASN A 488 22.44 -21.82 14.80
C ASN A 488 21.13 -22.28 15.49
N GLU A 489 20.05 -21.50 15.36
CA GLU A 489 18.71 -21.79 15.89
C GLU A 489 17.86 -22.49 14.81
N GLY A 490 18.25 -23.72 14.42
CA GLY A 490 17.71 -24.42 13.24
C GLY A 490 16.19 -24.60 13.28
N ASP A 491 15.60 -24.99 14.41
CA ASP A 491 14.15 -25.21 14.53
C ASP A 491 13.37 -23.90 14.37
N GLN A 492 13.89 -22.79 14.92
CA GLN A 492 13.29 -21.47 14.74
C GLN A 492 13.42 -21.01 13.29
N ALA A 493 14.57 -21.22 12.65
CA ALA A 493 14.77 -20.90 11.23
C ALA A 493 13.75 -21.64 10.35
N LEU A 494 13.54 -22.94 10.57
CA LEU A 494 12.54 -23.73 9.85
C LEU A 494 11.11 -23.21 10.07
N THR A 495 10.77 -22.86 11.30
CA THR A 495 9.43 -22.35 11.63
C THR A 495 9.16 -21.04 10.88
N LEU A 496 10.09 -20.09 10.92
CA LEU A 496 9.95 -18.79 10.26
C LEU A 496 9.93 -18.91 8.73
N LEU A 497 10.79 -19.75 8.15
CA LEU A 497 10.84 -19.94 6.70
C LEU A 497 9.58 -20.67 6.17
N ARG A 498 9.02 -21.64 6.91
CA ARG A 498 7.76 -22.28 6.56
C ARG A 498 6.58 -21.31 6.65
N GLU A 499 6.55 -20.47 7.68
CA GLU A 499 5.55 -19.40 7.76
C GLU A 499 5.68 -18.42 6.60
N ALA A 500 6.90 -18.02 6.24
CA ALA A 500 7.18 -17.17 5.08
C ALA A 500 6.61 -17.77 3.78
N LEU A 501 6.82 -19.07 3.56
CA LEU A 501 6.29 -19.77 2.38
C LEU A 501 4.76 -19.75 2.35
N VAL A 502 4.11 -20.07 3.48
CA VAL A 502 2.64 -20.04 3.60
C VAL A 502 2.08 -18.63 3.32
N ARG A 503 2.72 -17.57 3.85
CA ARG A 503 2.28 -16.19 3.61
C ARG A 503 2.34 -15.84 2.14
N GLU A 504 3.43 -16.18 1.45
CA GLU A 504 3.58 -15.87 0.02
C GLU A 504 2.60 -16.68 -0.84
N GLU A 505 2.31 -17.91 -0.50
CA GLU A 505 1.33 -18.76 -1.20
C GLU A 505 -0.12 -18.29 -1.01
N GLN A 506 -0.44 -17.73 0.13
CA GLN A 506 -1.73 -17.08 0.40
C GLN A 506 -1.88 -15.73 -0.30
N GLY A 507 -0.76 -15.11 -0.70
CA GLY A 507 -0.69 -13.85 -1.40
C GLY A 507 -0.60 -13.98 -2.91
N GLN A 508 0.37 -13.29 -3.51
CA GLN A 508 0.57 -13.26 -4.97
C GLN A 508 1.22 -14.54 -5.53
N GLY A 509 1.91 -15.30 -4.70
CA GLY A 509 2.73 -16.42 -5.12
C GLY A 509 3.88 -15.99 -6.04
N HIS A 510 4.54 -14.85 -5.72
CA HIS A 510 5.63 -14.28 -6.49
C HIS A 510 6.74 -15.32 -6.67
N ARG A 511 6.98 -15.75 -7.89
CA ARG A 511 7.81 -16.92 -8.19
C ARG A 511 9.23 -16.80 -7.66
N TRP A 512 9.83 -15.59 -7.74
CA TRP A 512 11.16 -15.38 -7.18
C TRP A 512 11.16 -15.52 -5.65
N ILE A 513 10.18 -14.95 -4.94
CA ILE A 513 10.09 -15.03 -3.48
C ILE A 513 9.91 -16.49 -3.04
N VAL A 514 9.00 -17.22 -3.68
CA VAL A 514 8.79 -18.66 -3.40
C VAL A 514 10.06 -19.46 -3.62
N ALA A 515 10.76 -19.24 -4.75
CA ALA A 515 12.01 -19.95 -5.05
C ALA A 515 13.12 -19.62 -4.04
N ALA A 516 13.23 -18.34 -3.62
CA ALA A 516 14.21 -17.91 -2.64
C ALA A 516 13.95 -18.54 -1.26
N ILE A 517 12.70 -18.56 -0.80
CA ILE A 517 12.32 -19.20 0.48
C ILE A 517 12.57 -20.72 0.43
N LEU A 518 12.22 -21.38 -0.68
CA LEU A 518 12.48 -22.82 -0.85
C LEU A 518 13.98 -23.12 -0.85
N ALA A 519 14.79 -22.28 -1.47
CA ALA A 519 16.24 -22.46 -1.43
C ALA A 519 16.80 -22.33 0.00
N ASP A 520 16.31 -21.37 0.77
CA ASP A 520 16.71 -21.21 2.18
C ASP A 520 16.24 -22.36 3.06
N LEU A 521 14.99 -22.86 2.88
CA LEU A 521 14.48 -24.04 3.56
C LEU A 521 15.33 -25.27 3.27
N VAL A 522 15.62 -25.54 1.99
CA VAL A 522 16.45 -26.68 1.55
C VAL A 522 17.84 -26.65 2.20
N GLU A 523 18.44 -25.46 2.35
CA GLU A 523 19.74 -25.31 3.03
C GLU A 523 19.65 -25.65 4.52
N VAL A 524 18.61 -25.18 5.22
CA VAL A 524 18.42 -25.46 6.65
C VAL A 524 18.06 -26.93 6.87
N GLU A 525 17.25 -27.52 6.01
CA GLU A 525 16.87 -28.94 6.04
C GLU A 525 18.00 -29.87 5.55
N ALA A 526 19.10 -29.32 5.05
CA ALA A 526 20.20 -30.06 4.40
C ALA A 526 19.68 -31.00 3.27
N GLY A 527 18.71 -30.54 2.51
CA GLY A 527 18.10 -31.27 1.40
C GLY A 527 17.29 -32.49 1.78
N ARG A 528 16.90 -32.66 3.05
CA ARG A 528 16.11 -33.82 3.52
C ARG A 528 14.71 -33.83 2.91
N ASP A 529 14.10 -32.69 2.74
CA ASP A 529 12.81 -32.56 2.06
C ASP A 529 12.99 -32.47 0.55
N LYS A 530 12.73 -33.59 -0.13
CA LYS A 530 12.88 -33.68 -1.59
C LYS A 530 11.84 -32.91 -2.35
N GLU A 531 10.65 -32.75 -1.79
CA GLU A 531 9.58 -31.97 -2.41
C GLU A 531 9.96 -30.51 -2.51
N HIS A 532 10.55 -29.93 -1.46
CA HIS A 532 11.06 -28.55 -1.49
C HIS A 532 12.17 -28.38 -2.54
N VAL A 533 13.09 -29.33 -2.65
CA VAL A 533 14.17 -29.31 -3.67
C VAL A 533 13.58 -29.32 -5.08
N GLU A 534 12.72 -30.30 -5.38
CA GLU A 534 12.13 -30.45 -6.72
C GLU A 534 11.23 -29.27 -7.10
N ARG A 535 10.43 -28.80 -6.17
CA ARG A 535 9.54 -27.67 -6.36
C ARG A 535 10.34 -26.37 -6.60
N GLY A 536 11.35 -26.11 -5.77
CA GLY A 536 12.23 -24.96 -5.91
C GLY A 536 12.97 -24.96 -7.25
N LEU A 537 13.55 -26.12 -7.66
CA LEU A 537 14.20 -26.28 -8.94
C LEU A 537 13.26 -26.03 -10.12
N ARG A 538 12.06 -26.59 -10.08
CA ARG A 538 11.05 -26.39 -11.13
C ARG A 538 10.73 -24.91 -11.32
N ILE A 539 10.55 -24.17 -10.23
CA ILE A 539 10.28 -22.73 -10.28
C ILE A 539 11.49 -21.96 -10.80
N ALA A 540 12.68 -22.21 -10.26
CA ALA A 540 13.90 -21.49 -10.61
C ALA A 540 14.34 -21.73 -12.07
N LEU A 541 14.08 -22.92 -12.62
CA LEU A 541 14.37 -23.24 -14.02
C LEU A 541 13.30 -22.67 -14.99
N ALA A 542 12.02 -22.68 -14.60
CA ALA A 542 10.97 -22.10 -15.42
C ALA A 542 11.06 -20.58 -15.51
N GLY A 543 11.53 -19.91 -14.45
CA GLY A 543 11.70 -18.45 -14.37
C GLY A 543 13.17 -18.03 -14.51
N PRO A 544 14.02 -18.60 -15.37
CA PRO A 544 15.48 -18.60 -15.45
C PRO A 544 16.18 -17.80 -14.33
N MET A 545 16.22 -18.37 -13.13
CA MET A 545 16.86 -17.83 -11.92
C MET A 545 18.13 -18.65 -11.60
N PRO A 546 19.27 -18.40 -12.28
CA PRO A 546 20.43 -19.28 -12.22
C PRO A 546 21.00 -19.45 -10.82
N ASP A 547 21.09 -18.37 -10.03
CA ASP A 547 21.64 -18.42 -8.67
C ASP A 547 20.82 -19.31 -7.75
N LEU A 548 19.50 -19.22 -7.80
CA LEU A 548 18.61 -20.04 -7.01
C LEU A 548 18.60 -21.52 -7.49
N ALA A 549 18.65 -21.71 -8.80
CA ALA A 549 18.75 -23.05 -9.38
C ALA A 549 20.07 -23.72 -8.99
N GLU A 550 21.19 -23.01 -8.96
CA GLU A 550 22.48 -23.55 -8.52
C GLU A 550 22.45 -23.92 -7.04
N ARG A 551 21.95 -23.06 -6.16
CA ARG A 551 21.79 -23.37 -4.72
C ARG A 551 21.01 -24.65 -4.50
N LEU A 552 19.87 -24.81 -5.16
CA LEU A 552 18.99 -25.97 -5.05
C LEU A 552 19.60 -27.24 -5.65
N ARG A 553 20.35 -27.16 -6.76
CA ARG A 553 21.03 -28.32 -7.37
C ARG A 553 22.03 -29.01 -6.45
N ARG A 554 22.66 -28.27 -5.54
CA ARG A 554 23.59 -28.84 -4.55
C ARG A 554 22.94 -29.92 -3.67
N PHE A 555 21.62 -29.91 -3.54
CA PHE A 555 20.84 -30.84 -2.74
C PHE A 555 20.01 -31.83 -3.58
N SER A 556 20.05 -31.71 -4.90
CA SER A 556 19.38 -32.64 -5.80
C SER A 556 20.23 -33.93 -5.91
N SER A 557 19.84 -34.98 -5.19
CA SER A 557 20.49 -36.32 -5.25
C SER A 557 20.02 -37.08 -6.49
N SER A 558 20.32 -36.58 -7.68
CA SER A 558 20.21 -37.37 -8.91
C SER A 558 21.07 -36.72 -9.98
N HIS A 559 22.20 -37.35 -10.28
CA HIS A 559 22.80 -37.27 -11.61
C HIS A 559 21.90 -37.95 -12.65
N THR A 560 20.66 -37.49 -12.76
CA THR A 560 19.86 -37.77 -13.95
C THR A 560 20.01 -36.56 -14.81
N VAL A 561 20.97 -36.62 -15.73
CA VAL A 561 21.11 -35.70 -16.84
C VAL A 561 19.76 -35.67 -17.55
N LEU A 562 19.01 -34.59 -17.33
CA LEU A 562 17.92 -34.24 -18.23
C LEU A 562 18.56 -33.84 -19.55
N HIS A 563 18.78 -34.84 -20.41
CA HIS A 563 19.12 -34.64 -21.81
C HIS A 563 17.98 -33.82 -22.42
N THR A 564 18.26 -32.57 -22.69
CA THR A 564 17.52 -31.81 -23.70
C THR A 564 17.60 -32.63 -25.00
N PRO A 565 16.49 -33.03 -25.62
CA PRO A 565 16.57 -33.70 -26.90
C PRO A 565 17.21 -32.76 -27.93
N PRO A 566 18.18 -33.20 -28.70
CA PRO A 566 18.76 -32.39 -29.77
C PRO A 566 17.65 -32.04 -30.77
N HIS A 567 17.54 -30.77 -31.11
CA HIS A 567 16.76 -30.32 -32.26
C HIS A 567 17.26 -31.07 -33.50
N THR A 568 16.56 -32.12 -33.88
CA THR A 568 16.74 -32.76 -35.19
C THR A 568 16.21 -31.83 -36.27
N GLY A 569 17.11 -30.99 -36.77
CA GLY A 569 16.92 -30.31 -38.04
C GLY A 569 16.86 -31.36 -39.13
N ARG A 570 15.70 -31.62 -39.68
CA ARG A 570 15.55 -32.32 -40.95
C ARG A 570 15.96 -31.37 -42.09
N HIS A 571 17.18 -31.55 -42.55
CA HIS A 571 17.53 -31.11 -43.90
C HIS A 571 16.85 -32.03 -44.92
N THR A 572 15.83 -31.55 -45.57
CA THR A 572 15.30 -32.13 -46.78
C THR A 572 16.11 -31.58 -47.91
N VAL A 573 16.98 -32.42 -48.44
CA VAL A 573 17.59 -32.24 -49.76
C VAL A 573 16.58 -32.70 -50.78
N VAL A 574 16.14 -31.81 -51.68
CA VAL A 574 15.44 -32.16 -52.89
C VAL A 574 16.44 -32.02 -54.05
N SER A 575 16.59 -33.11 -54.72
CA SER A 575 17.28 -33.23 -56.00
C SER A 575 16.53 -32.51 -57.10
#